data_ec433a9730b88e46b4861c8e4852dbd0
#
_entry.id   ec433a9730b88e46b4861c8e4852dbd0
#
_cell.length_a   1.000
_cell.length_b   1.000
_cell.length_c   1.000
_cell.angle_alpha   90.00
_cell.angle_beta   90.00
_cell.angle_gamma   90.00
#
_symmetry.space_group_name_H-M   'P 1'
#
loop_
_entity.id
_entity.type
_entity.pdbx_description
1 polymer ?
#
loop_
_entity_poly.entity_id
_entity_poly.type
_entity_poly.pdbx_seq_one_letter_code
_entity_poly.pdbx_strand_id
1 'polypeptide(L)'
;MTELHLWLRHEPRTTERRTPVVPSDARRLVENGVTLTVEESPQRIFPIEEYEAVGARVAPAGSWVSAPRNTVILGLKELPDEPKELTHRHIFFGHAYKGQPGASDLLRRFGAGGGALLDLEYLVDENGRRLAAFGFWAGYLGAALAVLQHRGRLVAPLTPTSKEELDKTLQPAAGDEEFSALVIGALGRSGRGARVAFSTAGIEPTCWDLPETQNLDRPALLTHDVLVNCVLATTPVPPFLREPDLDDPTRRLRTVSDVTCDVGSPLNVLPVYDRTTEWDDPVRQLSDRPPLDLIAIDNLPSLLPRESSTDFSAALLPQLLEFETGGAWGRCLDLFRTKSRELGIAVGEGELGHV
;
A
#
# COMPACT_ATOMS: atom_id res chain seq x y z
N MET A 1 -32.55 1.95 -12.26
CA MET A 1 -31.20 1.90 -11.65
C MET A 1 -30.30 2.64 -12.62
N THR A 2 -29.62 3.69 -12.16
CA THR A 2 -28.62 4.39 -12.97
C THR A 2 -27.45 3.43 -13.19
N GLU A 3 -27.03 3.25 -14.43
CA GLU A 3 -25.91 2.38 -14.79
C GLU A 3 -24.63 2.95 -14.18
N LEU A 4 -23.89 2.18 -13.36
CA LEU A 4 -22.64 2.63 -12.77
C LEU A 4 -21.61 2.89 -13.86
N HIS A 5 -21.04 4.10 -13.90
CA HIS A 5 -19.91 4.44 -14.75
C HIS A 5 -18.64 4.59 -13.90
N LEU A 6 -17.70 3.66 -14.06
CA LEU A 6 -16.36 3.72 -13.46
C LEU A 6 -15.36 4.27 -14.47
N TRP A 7 -14.49 5.16 -14.00
CA TRP A 7 -13.39 5.71 -14.79
C TRP A 7 -12.07 5.40 -14.10
N LEU A 8 -11.33 4.44 -14.63
CA LEU A 8 -10.00 4.08 -14.16
C LEU A 8 -8.98 5.08 -14.68
N ARG A 9 -8.53 5.97 -13.80
CA ARG A 9 -7.59 7.03 -14.16
C ARG A 9 -6.16 6.56 -14.30
N HIS A 10 -5.36 7.33 -14.99
CA HIS A 10 -3.89 7.23 -14.97
C HIS A 10 -3.34 7.65 -13.60
N GLU A 11 -2.26 6.99 -13.15
CA GLU A 11 -1.56 7.37 -11.93
C GLU A 11 -0.45 8.38 -12.25
N PRO A 12 -0.38 9.56 -11.57
CA PRO A 12 0.62 10.57 -11.86
C PRO A 12 2.03 10.19 -11.37
N ARG A 13 2.13 9.32 -10.36
CA ARG A 13 3.40 8.87 -9.79
C ARG A 13 4.08 7.90 -10.76
N THR A 14 5.27 8.23 -11.25
CA THR A 14 5.98 7.45 -12.27
C THR A 14 6.37 6.02 -11.84
N THR A 15 6.56 5.80 -10.53
CA THR A 15 6.82 4.48 -9.94
C THR A 15 5.57 3.66 -9.70
N GLU A 16 4.35 4.23 -9.87
CA GLU A 16 3.11 3.47 -9.66
C GLU A 16 2.71 2.74 -10.94
N ARG A 17 2.98 1.45 -10.98
CA ARG A 17 2.67 0.55 -12.10
C ARG A 17 1.45 -0.33 -11.88
N ARG A 18 0.96 -0.37 -10.64
CA ARG A 18 -0.23 -1.15 -10.28
C ARG A 18 -1.50 -0.51 -10.84
N THR A 19 -2.55 -1.30 -10.81
CA THR A 19 -3.92 -0.86 -11.13
C THR A 19 -4.91 -1.44 -10.12
N PRO A 20 -5.96 -0.72 -9.73
CA PRO A 20 -6.98 -1.24 -8.83
C PRO A 20 -7.93 -2.25 -9.48
N VAL A 21 -7.98 -2.29 -10.81
CA VAL A 21 -8.79 -3.25 -11.59
C VAL A 21 -7.92 -3.80 -12.72
N VAL A 22 -7.74 -5.13 -12.76
CA VAL A 22 -7.02 -5.81 -13.84
C VAL A 22 -7.98 -6.15 -15.00
N PRO A 23 -7.47 -6.41 -16.24
CA PRO A 23 -8.33 -6.66 -17.40
C PRO A 23 -9.34 -7.80 -17.23
N SER A 24 -8.97 -8.89 -16.53
CA SER A 24 -9.90 -9.99 -16.26
C SER A 24 -11.10 -9.58 -15.39
N ASP A 25 -10.88 -8.70 -14.42
CA ASP A 25 -11.93 -8.19 -13.54
C ASP A 25 -12.68 -7.02 -14.19
N ALA A 26 -12.01 -6.25 -15.06
CA ALA A 26 -12.65 -5.27 -15.95
C ALA A 26 -13.72 -5.93 -16.83
N ARG A 27 -13.41 -7.12 -17.39
CA ARG A 27 -14.39 -7.95 -18.12
C ARG A 27 -15.61 -8.24 -17.27
N ARG A 28 -15.40 -8.70 -16.03
CA ARG A 28 -16.50 -9.04 -15.11
C ARG A 28 -17.36 -7.83 -14.76
N LEU A 29 -16.77 -6.64 -14.60
CA LEU A 29 -17.51 -5.41 -14.38
C LEU A 29 -18.41 -5.09 -15.60
N VAL A 30 -17.83 -5.13 -16.82
CA VAL A 30 -18.58 -4.86 -18.07
C VAL A 30 -19.69 -5.88 -18.27
N GLU A 31 -19.44 -7.17 -18.07
CA GLU A 31 -20.44 -8.24 -18.17
C GLU A 31 -21.59 -8.09 -17.16
N ASN A 32 -21.36 -7.39 -16.05
CA ASN A 32 -22.39 -7.06 -15.05
C ASN A 32 -23.02 -5.67 -15.25
N GLY A 33 -22.84 -5.06 -16.41
CA GLY A 33 -23.54 -3.82 -16.81
C GLY A 33 -22.84 -2.52 -16.31
N VAL A 34 -21.60 -2.61 -15.82
CA VAL A 34 -20.82 -1.42 -15.48
C VAL A 34 -20.22 -0.82 -16.74
N THR A 35 -20.50 0.46 -17.02
CA THR A 35 -19.74 1.19 -18.03
C THR A 35 -18.34 1.48 -17.47
N LEU A 36 -17.30 0.96 -18.11
CA LEU A 36 -15.92 1.17 -17.71
C LEU A 36 -15.16 2.00 -18.75
N THR A 37 -14.59 3.12 -18.31
CA THR A 37 -13.61 3.90 -19.09
C THR A 37 -12.24 3.75 -18.44
N VAL A 38 -11.21 3.53 -19.23
CA VAL A 38 -9.82 3.35 -18.77
C VAL A 38 -8.93 4.35 -19.48
N GLU A 39 -8.18 5.13 -18.72
CA GLU A 39 -7.19 6.05 -19.28
C GLU A 39 -5.94 5.32 -19.76
N GLU A 40 -5.37 5.77 -20.86
CA GLU A 40 -4.02 5.40 -21.29
C GLU A 40 -3.02 5.70 -20.16
N SER A 41 -2.07 4.79 -19.96
CA SER A 41 -1.05 4.94 -18.93
C SER A 41 0.22 4.18 -19.34
N PRO A 42 1.30 4.90 -19.69
CA PRO A 42 2.51 4.27 -20.20
C PRO A 42 3.22 3.40 -19.15
N GLN A 43 3.01 3.67 -17.86
CA GLN A 43 3.63 2.90 -16.79
C GLN A 43 2.76 1.76 -16.24
N ARG A 44 1.44 1.71 -16.54
CA ARG A 44 0.58 0.63 -16.03
C ARG A 44 1.07 -0.72 -16.55
N ILE A 45 1.18 -1.70 -15.64
CA ILE A 45 1.73 -3.03 -15.98
C ILE A 45 0.84 -3.82 -16.95
N PHE A 46 -0.45 -3.50 -17.02
CA PHE A 46 -1.39 -4.08 -17.98
C PHE A 46 -1.60 -3.12 -19.15
N PRO A 47 -1.30 -3.53 -20.39
CA PRO A 47 -1.49 -2.72 -21.58
C PRO A 47 -2.93 -2.28 -21.76
N ILE A 48 -3.15 -1.12 -22.38
CA ILE A 48 -4.49 -0.57 -22.60
C ILE A 48 -5.34 -1.47 -23.50
N GLU A 49 -4.71 -2.15 -24.45
CA GLU A 49 -5.35 -3.07 -25.41
C GLU A 49 -6.03 -4.26 -24.69
N GLU A 50 -5.51 -4.69 -23.54
CA GLU A 50 -6.14 -5.74 -22.75
C GLU A 50 -7.48 -5.28 -22.16
N TYR A 51 -7.63 -4.00 -21.83
CA TYR A 51 -8.88 -3.43 -21.34
C TYR A 51 -9.88 -3.18 -22.50
N GLU A 52 -9.40 -2.68 -23.64
CA GLU A 52 -10.21 -2.51 -24.82
C GLU A 52 -10.81 -3.84 -25.30
N ALA A 53 -9.99 -4.90 -25.30
CA ALA A 53 -10.41 -6.24 -25.70
C ALA A 53 -11.53 -6.85 -24.81
N VAL A 54 -11.74 -6.32 -23.61
CA VAL A 54 -12.82 -6.76 -22.70
C VAL A 54 -14.01 -5.80 -22.66
N GLY A 55 -14.04 -4.80 -23.56
CA GLY A 55 -15.18 -3.89 -23.75
C GLY A 55 -15.09 -2.59 -22.93
N ALA A 56 -13.95 -2.27 -22.34
CA ALA A 56 -13.74 -0.96 -21.73
C ALA A 56 -13.57 0.13 -22.83
N ARG A 57 -14.03 1.34 -22.53
CA ARG A 57 -13.76 2.52 -23.35
C ARG A 57 -12.36 3.03 -23.03
N VAL A 58 -11.63 3.48 -24.03
CA VAL A 58 -10.28 4.07 -23.85
C VAL A 58 -10.39 5.60 -23.85
N ALA A 59 -9.62 6.25 -23.00
CA ALA A 59 -9.56 7.71 -22.90
C ALA A 59 -8.10 8.17 -22.69
N PRO A 60 -7.73 9.40 -23.10
CA PRO A 60 -6.41 9.94 -22.85
C PRO A 60 -6.09 10.09 -21.35
N ALA A 61 -4.81 9.98 -20.98
CA ALA A 61 -4.36 10.20 -19.60
C ALA A 61 -4.78 11.59 -19.07
N GLY A 62 -5.34 11.63 -17.87
CA GLY A 62 -5.79 12.85 -17.20
C GLY A 62 -7.14 13.40 -17.69
N SER A 63 -7.81 12.72 -18.61
CA SER A 63 -9.12 13.19 -19.16
C SER A 63 -10.29 12.98 -18.19
N TRP A 64 -10.09 12.29 -17.07
CA TRP A 64 -11.10 12.10 -16.02
C TRP A 64 -11.72 13.43 -15.53
N VAL A 65 -10.98 14.51 -15.59
CA VAL A 65 -11.47 15.85 -15.19
C VAL A 65 -12.68 16.32 -15.99
N SER A 66 -12.84 15.80 -17.21
CA SER A 66 -13.96 16.09 -18.13
C SER A 66 -15.00 14.97 -18.18
N ALA A 67 -14.89 13.97 -17.32
CA ALA A 67 -15.86 12.88 -17.24
C ALA A 67 -17.26 13.40 -16.87
N PRO A 68 -18.36 12.71 -17.26
CA PRO A 68 -19.70 13.04 -16.78
C PRO A 68 -19.77 13.09 -15.24
N ARG A 69 -20.52 14.02 -14.69
CA ARG A 69 -20.56 14.26 -13.22
C ARG A 69 -20.93 13.05 -12.37
N ASN A 70 -21.74 12.16 -12.90
CA ASN A 70 -22.16 10.92 -12.21
C ASN A 70 -21.13 9.79 -12.29
N THR A 71 -19.99 10.01 -12.95
CA THR A 71 -18.91 9.04 -13.05
C THR A 71 -18.16 8.92 -11.72
N VAL A 72 -17.76 7.70 -11.37
CA VAL A 72 -16.91 7.42 -10.22
C VAL A 72 -15.47 7.24 -10.71
N ILE A 73 -14.56 8.09 -10.21
CA ILE A 73 -13.15 8.07 -10.61
C ILE A 73 -12.38 7.11 -9.69
N LEU A 74 -11.75 6.12 -10.29
CA LEU A 74 -11.00 5.07 -9.57
C LEU A 74 -9.51 5.21 -9.83
N GLY A 75 -8.71 5.22 -8.78
CA GLY A 75 -7.26 5.24 -8.81
C GLY A 75 -6.65 4.60 -7.57
N LEU A 76 -5.35 4.72 -7.38
CA LEU A 76 -4.63 4.20 -6.21
C LEU A 76 -3.98 5.30 -5.39
N LYS A 77 -3.22 6.19 -6.02
CA LYS A 77 -2.38 7.17 -5.35
C LYS A 77 -2.98 8.57 -5.44
N GLU A 78 -2.25 9.55 -4.92
CA GLU A 78 -2.63 10.94 -4.85
C GLU A 78 -3.12 11.53 -6.19
N LEU A 79 -4.01 12.50 -6.10
CA LEU A 79 -4.44 13.28 -7.25
C LEU A 79 -3.42 14.38 -7.57
N PRO A 80 -3.32 14.81 -8.84
CA PRO A 80 -2.58 16.02 -9.17
C PRO A 80 -3.19 17.25 -8.48
N ASP A 81 -2.44 18.34 -8.39
CA ASP A 81 -2.86 19.58 -7.72
C ASP A 81 -4.05 20.26 -8.39
N GLU A 82 -4.25 20.00 -9.66
CA GLU A 82 -5.43 20.48 -10.44
C GLU A 82 -6.32 19.30 -10.82
N PRO A 83 -7.65 19.51 -10.94
CA PRO A 83 -8.38 20.78 -10.69
C PRO A 83 -8.53 21.08 -9.19
N LYS A 84 -8.70 22.36 -8.86
CA LYS A 84 -8.94 22.80 -7.46
C LYS A 84 -10.33 22.40 -6.95
N GLU A 85 -11.27 22.19 -7.82
CA GLU A 85 -12.63 21.77 -7.52
C GLU A 85 -12.84 20.32 -7.99
N LEU A 86 -12.98 19.39 -7.04
CA LEU A 86 -13.22 17.97 -7.34
C LEU A 86 -14.73 17.69 -7.35
N THR A 87 -15.27 17.47 -8.53
CA THR A 87 -16.73 17.35 -8.73
C THR A 87 -17.26 15.92 -8.71
N HIS A 88 -16.37 14.92 -8.78
CA HIS A 88 -16.71 13.50 -8.86
C HIS A 88 -16.58 12.81 -7.51
N ARG A 89 -17.17 11.63 -7.40
CA ARG A 89 -16.78 10.67 -6.36
C ARG A 89 -15.48 10.01 -6.78
N HIS A 90 -14.50 10.00 -5.87
CA HIS A 90 -13.20 9.43 -6.12
C HIS A 90 -12.93 8.26 -5.16
N ILE A 91 -12.43 7.16 -5.70
CA ILE A 91 -11.96 5.99 -4.96
C ILE A 91 -10.45 5.91 -5.10
N PHE A 92 -9.71 6.11 -4.03
CA PHE A 92 -8.24 5.94 -3.96
C PHE A 92 -7.76 6.00 -2.50
N PHE A 93 -6.47 5.75 -2.24
CA PHE A 93 -5.86 5.95 -0.92
C PHE A 93 -5.57 7.44 -0.72
N GLY A 94 -6.50 8.13 -0.07
CA GLY A 94 -6.47 9.58 0.06
C GLY A 94 -5.57 10.10 1.18
N HIS A 95 -5.27 9.26 2.18
CA HIS A 95 -4.47 9.64 3.37
C HIS A 95 -4.93 10.96 4.02
N ALA A 96 -6.27 11.17 4.08
CA ALA A 96 -6.84 12.48 4.42
C ALA A 96 -7.36 12.62 5.86
N TYR A 97 -7.31 11.56 6.69
CA TYR A 97 -8.08 11.56 7.93
C TYR A 97 -7.27 11.44 9.22
N LYS A 98 -5.92 11.40 9.12
CA LYS A 98 -5.00 11.27 10.26
C LYS A 98 -4.07 12.47 10.43
N GLY A 99 -4.43 13.62 9.86
CA GLY A 99 -3.60 14.83 9.94
C GLY A 99 -2.36 14.81 9.03
N GLN A 100 -2.34 13.99 8.00
CA GLN A 100 -1.25 13.94 7.03
C GLN A 100 -1.08 15.29 6.30
N PRO A 101 0.13 15.62 5.85
CA PRO A 101 0.36 16.83 5.04
C PRO A 101 -0.54 16.87 3.80
N GLY A 102 -1.17 18.01 3.53
CA GLY A 102 -2.08 18.18 2.39
C GLY A 102 -3.50 17.63 2.57
N ALA A 103 -3.78 16.90 3.66
CA ALA A 103 -5.10 16.29 3.91
C ALA A 103 -6.23 17.33 3.91
N SER A 104 -6.06 18.45 4.63
CA SER A 104 -7.07 19.52 4.68
C SER A 104 -7.33 20.17 3.33
N ASP A 105 -6.30 20.33 2.51
CA ASP A 105 -6.41 20.93 1.18
C ASP A 105 -7.15 19.99 0.23
N LEU A 106 -6.87 18.70 0.29
CA LEU A 106 -7.61 17.68 -0.46
C LEU A 106 -9.10 17.71 -0.11
N LEU A 107 -9.44 17.73 1.18
CA LEU A 107 -10.84 17.78 1.61
C LEU A 107 -11.55 19.09 1.19
N ARG A 108 -10.85 20.23 1.22
CA ARG A 108 -11.38 21.51 0.70
C ARG A 108 -11.66 21.46 -0.79
N ARG A 109 -10.82 20.80 -1.58
CA ARG A 109 -11.05 20.61 -3.03
C ARG A 109 -12.35 19.83 -3.31
N PHE A 110 -12.62 18.80 -2.52
CA PHE A 110 -13.90 18.06 -2.59
C PHE A 110 -15.09 18.93 -2.15
N GLY A 111 -14.94 19.68 -1.05
CA GLY A 111 -15.98 20.62 -0.61
C GLY A 111 -16.31 21.68 -1.64
N ALA A 112 -15.31 22.26 -2.29
CA ALA A 112 -15.48 23.27 -3.34
C ALA A 112 -16.16 22.73 -4.60
N GLY A 113 -15.83 21.50 -5.03
CA GLY A 113 -16.39 20.87 -6.22
C GLY A 113 -17.71 20.12 -5.98
N GLY A 114 -18.06 19.82 -4.73
CA GLY A 114 -19.23 19.00 -4.38
C GLY A 114 -19.05 17.51 -4.65
N GLY A 115 -17.82 17.05 -4.85
CA GLY A 115 -17.49 15.64 -4.95
C GLY A 115 -17.28 14.97 -3.59
N ALA A 116 -16.79 13.73 -3.59
CA ALA A 116 -16.53 12.97 -2.36
C ALA A 116 -15.33 12.03 -2.48
N LEU A 117 -14.62 11.83 -1.38
CA LEU A 117 -13.56 10.84 -1.24
C LEU A 117 -14.12 9.55 -0.61
N LEU A 118 -14.01 8.45 -1.34
CA LEU A 118 -14.25 7.09 -0.87
C LEU A 118 -12.88 6.42 -0.67
N ASP A 119 -12.27 6.69 0.49
CA ASP A 119 -10.89 6.32 0.77
C ASP A 119 -10.74 4.81 0.94
N LEU A 120 -9.92 4.17 0.10
CA LEU A 120 -9.64 2.73 0.11
C LEU A 120 -9.00 2.26 1.42
N GLU A 121 -8.34 3.16 2.18
CA GLU A 121 -7.81 2.79 3.50
C GLU A 121 -8.94 2.44 4.49
N TYR A 122 -10.10 3.04 4.30
CA TYR A 122 -11.29 2.88 5.14
C TYR A 122 -12.40 2.05 4.49
N LEU A 123 -12.11 1.41 3.37
CA LEU A 123 -12.99 0.39 2.79
C LEU A 123 -12.90 -0.89 3.64
N VAL A 124 -13.69 -0.95 4.68
CA VAL A 124 -13.64 -1.98 5.71
C VAL A 124 -14.96 -2.75 5.83
N ASP A 125 -14.87 -3.99 6.33
CA ASP A 125 -16.03 -4.77 6.74
C ASP A 125 -16.64 -4.22 8.07
N GLU A 126 -17.66 -4.90 8.58
CA GLU A 126 -18.33 -4.54 9.83
C GLU A 126 -17.43 -4.68 11.06
N ASN A 127 -16.35 -5.44 10.96
CA ASN A 127 -15.35 -5.65 12.02
C ASN A 127 -14.13 -4.70 11.89
N GLY A 128 -14.18 -3.75 10.95
CA GLY A 128 -13.09 -2.81 10.70
C GLY A 128 -11.89 -3.41 9.94
N ARG A 129 -12.00 -4.62 9.33
CA ARG A 129 -10.95 -5.20 8.49
C ARG A 129 -11.00 -4.63 7.09
N ARG A 130 -9.88 -4.17 6.56
CA ARG A 130 -9.78 -3.70 5.17
C ARG A 130 -10.18 -4.80 4.18
N LEU A 131 -11.11 -4.49 3.29
CA LEU A 131 -11.61 -5.39 2.26
C LEU A 131 -10.61 -5.60 1.13
N ALA A 132 -9.91 -4.54 0.73
CA ALA A 132 -8.83 -4.61 -0.26
C ALA A 132 -7.56 -3.93 0.27
N ALA A 133 -6.40 -4.55 0.12
CA ALA A 133 -5.11 -3.98 0.54
C ALA A 133 -3.93 -4.74 -0.06
N PHE A 134 -2.81 -4.03 -0.24
CA PHE A 134 -1.56 -4.56 -0.80
C PHE A 134 -0.63 -5.21 0.24
N GLY A 135 -1.05 -5.32 1.49
CA GLY A 135 -0.16 -5.66 2.61
C GLY A 135 0.61 -6.97 2.42
N PHE A 136 0.01 -8.02 1.82
CA PHE A 136 0.72 -9.28 1.60
C PHE A 136 2.00 -9.06 0.77
N TRP A 137 1.90 -8.38 -0.37
CA TRP A 137 3.04 -8.11 -1.24
C TRP A 137 4.01 -7.10 -0.65
N ALA A 138 3.54 -6.16 0.19
CA ALA A 138 4.43 -5.28 0.94
C ALA A 138 5.34 -6.08 1.89
N GLY A 139 4.76 -7.00 2.66
CA GLY A 139 5.54 -7.86 3.56
C GLY A 139 6.45 -8.83 2.81
N TYR A 140 5.96 -9.44 1.73
CA TYR A 140 6.75 -10.32 0.88
C TYR A 140 8.00 -9.61 0.35
N LEU A 141 7.83 -8.43 -0.24
CA LEU A 141 8.92 -7.63 -0.80
C LEU A 141 9.85 -7.07 0.28
N GLY A 142 9.31 -6.61 1.42
CA GLY A 142 10.13 -6.15 2.53
C GLY A 142 11.10 -7.24 3.03
N ALA A 143 10.60 -8.47 3.20
CA ALA A 143 11.43 -9.60 3.58
C ALA A 143 12.38 -10.03 2.46
N ALA A 144 11.92 -10.07 1.20
CA ALA A 144 12.75 -10.43 0.06
C ALA A 144 13.96 -9.50 -0.08
N LEU A 145 13.72 -8.18 -0.02
CA LEU A 145 14.81 -7.19 -0.09
C LEU A 145 15.76 -7.29 1.10
N ALA A 146 15.24 -7.56 2.32
CA ALA A 146 16.06 -7.78 3.50
C ALA A 146 16.97 -9.00 3.35
N VAL A 147 16.46 -10.11 2.82
CA VAL A 147 17.26 -11.30 2.50
C VAL A 147 18.35 -10.98 1.49
N LEU A 148 18.00 -10.30 0.39
CA LEU A 148 18.95 -9.94 -0.65
C LEU A 148 20.03 -8.98 -0.12
N GLN A 149 19.66 -7.99 0.70
CA GLN A 149 20.62 -7.08 1.35
C GLN A 149 21.56 -7.84 2.28
N HIS A 150 20.99 -8.68 3.15
CA HIS A 150 21.80 -9.43 4.12
C HIS A 150 22.81 -10.38 3.45
N ARG A 151 22.43 -10.96 2.30
CA ARG A 151 23.30 -11.81 1.46
C ARG A 151 24.23 -11.03 0.55
N GLY A 152 24.19 -9.67 0.58
CA GLY A 152 25.00 -8.83 -0.34
C GLY A 152 24.60 -8.96 -1.81
N ARG A 153 23.36 -9.31 -2.11
CA ARG A 153 22.83 -9.52 -3.48
C ARG A 153 21.82 -8.46 -3.91
N LEU A 154 21.48 -7.51 -3.04
CA LEU A 154 20.59 -6.42 -3.43
C LEU A 154 21.28 -5.52 -4.43
N VAL A 155 20.62 -5.24 -5.54
CA VAL A 155 21.14 -4.39 -6.62
C VAL A 155 20.25 -3.16 -6.75
N ALA A 156 20.85 -1.98 -6.74
CA ALA A 156 20.17 -0.72 -7.01
C ALA A 156 20.50 -0.22 -8.44
N PRO A 157 19.60 0.53 -9.10
CA PRO A 157 18.25 0.83 -8.66
C PRO A 157 17.32 -0.39 -8.67
N LEU A 158 16.34 -0.41 -7.77
CA LEU A 158 15.30 -1.43 -7.83
C LEU A 158 14.43 -1.23 -9.08
N THR A 159 14.04 -2.32 -9.70
CA THR A 159 13.16 -2.30 -10.86
C THR A 159 12.00 -3.28 -10.68
N PRO A 160 10.81 -2.98 -11.23
CA PRO A 160 9.70 -3.92 -11.22
C PRO A 160 10.09 -5.25 -11.86
N THR A 161 9.65 -6.32 -11.24
CA THR A 161 9.92 -7.69 -11.65
C THR A 161 8.67 -8.56 -11.51
N SER A 162 8.77 -9.86 -11.75
CA SER A 162 7.76 -10.85 -11.42
C SER A 162 8.13 -11.62 -10.15
N LYS A 163 7.12 -12.20 -9.49
CA LYS A 163 7.35 -13.11 -8.35
C LYS A 163 8.28 -14.26 -8.74
N GLU A 164 8.10 -14.84 -9.93
CA GLU A 164 8.92 -15.94 -10.41
C GLU A 164 10.42 -15.58 -10.49
N GLU A 165 10.74 -14.40 -11.04
CA GLU A 165 12.12 -13.94 -11.14
C GLU A 165 12.69 -13.61 -9.75
N LEU A 166 11.91 -12.94 -8.89
CA LEU A 166 12.35 -12.64 -7.53
C LEU A 166 12.59 -13.91 -6.71
N ASP A 167 11.71 -14.91 -6.82
CA ASP A 167 11.86 -16.20 -6.13
C ASP A 167 13.15 -16.91 -6.54
N LYS A 168 13.53 -16.86 -7.82
CA LYS A 168 14.81 -17.42 -8.30
C LYS A 168 16.00 -16.74 -7.61
N THR A 169 15.96 -15.41 -7.43
CA THR A 169 17.04 -14.67 -6.77
C THR A 169 17.11 -14.92 -5.27
N LEU A 170 15.99 -15.30 -4.65
CA LEU A 170 15.90 -15.62 -3.22
C LEU A 170 16.43 -17.00 -2.87
N GLN A 171 16.48 -17.94 -3.84
CA GLN A 171 16.94 -19.30 -3.55
C GLN A 171 18.34 -19.29 -2.91
N PRO A 172 18.59 -20.19 -1.93
CA PRO A 172 19.91 -20.36 -1.38
C PRO A 172 20.95 -20.67 -2.45
N ALA A 173 22.13 -20.08 -2.34
CA ALA A 173 23.24 -20.34 -3.24
C ALA A 173 24.45 -20.89 -2.45
N ALA A 174 25.36 -21.53 -3.16
CA ALA A 174 26.60 -22.01 -2.57
C ALA A 174 27.39 -20.84 -1.95
N GLY A 175 27.73 -20.94 -0.68
CA GLY A 175 28.46 -19.90 0.05
C GLY A 175 27.57 -18.90 0.82
N ASP A 176 26.23 -19.01 0.74
CA ASP A 176 25.37 -18.24 1.64
C ASP A 176 25.59 -18.67 3.08
N GLU A 177 25.77 -17.69 3.96
CA GLU A 177 25.78 -17.93 5.41
C GLU A 177 24.36 -18.12 5.92
N GLU A 178 24.19 -19.03 6.87
CA GLU A 178 22.95 -19.16 7.62
C GLU A 178 22.77 -17.92 8.53
N PHE A 179 21.57 -17.38 8.59
CA PHE A 179 21.25 -16.27 9.47
C PHE A 179 19.85 -16.43 10.08
N SER A 180 19.65 -15.76 11.21
CA SER A 180 18.39 -15.75 11.92
C SER A 180 17.55 -14.53 11.53
N ALA A 181 16.25 -14.75 11.31
CA ALA A 181 15.32 -13.69 10.96
C ALA A 181 14.18 -13.58 11.97
N LEU A 182 13.71 -12.36 12.22
CA LEU A 182 12.56 -12.06 13.05
C LEU A 182 11.52 -11.30 12.23
N VAL A 183 10.27 -11.76 12.28
CA VAL A 183 9.11 -11.03 11.72
C VAL A 183 8.23 -10.59 12.88
N ILE A 184 8.02 -9.28 13.04
CA ILE A 184 7.08 -8.72 14.02
C ILE A 184 5.77 -8.34 13.31
N GLY A 185 4.62 -8.74 13.87
CA GLY A 185 3.32 -8.68 13.21
C GLY A 185 3.11 -9.86 12.25
N ALA A 186 3.67 -11.02 12.61
CA ALA A 186 3.77 -12.21 11.76
C ALA A 186 2.43 -12.82 11.35
N LEU A 187 1.36 -12.61 12.13
CA LEU A 187 0.01 -13.13 11.84
C LEU A 187 -0.80 -12.22 10.93
N GLY A 188 -0.38 -10.96 10.80
CA GLY A 188 -0.99 -9.97 9.93
C GLY A 188 -0.84 -10.29 8.44
N ARG A 189 -1.49 -9.51 7.58
CA ARG A 189 -1.43 -9.68 6.13
C ARG A 189 0.01 -9.53 5.60
N SER A 190 0.73 -8.49 6.05
CA SER A 190 2.13 -8.25 5.68
C SER A 190 3.05 -9.31 6.27
N GLY A 191 2.86 -9.69 7.55
CA GLY A 191 3.66 -10.73 8.18
C GLY A 191 3.57 -12.08 7.47
N ARG A 192 2.38 -12.46 6.97
CA ARG A 192 2.23 -13.67 6.16
C ARG A 192 3.01 -13.59 4.86
N GLY A 193 3.01 -12.43 4.20
CA GLY A 193 3.83 -12.21 3.01
C GLY A 193 5.33 -12.34 3.31
N ALA A 194 5.80 -11.72 4.40
CA ALA A 194 7.20 -11.80 4.84
C ALA A 194 7.63 -13.25 5.13
N ARG A 195 6.79 -14.01 5.82
CA ARG A 195 7.06 -15.43 6.10
C ARG A 195 7.18 -16.26 4.82
N VAL A 196 6.33 -16.01 3.82
CA VAL A 196 6.43 -16.70 2.51
C VAL A 196 7.75 -16.38 1.82
N ALA A 197 8.20 -15.11 1.84
CA ALA A 197 9.48 -14.73 1.24
C ALA A 197 10.66 -15.41 1.95
N PHE A 198 10.68 -15.45 3.30
CA PHE A 198 11.70 -16.18 4.04
C PHE A 198 11.68 -17.68 3.73
N SER A 199 10.51 -18.31 3.68
CA SER A 199 10.37 -19.73 3.31
C SER A 199 10.92 -19.99 1.89
N THR A 200 10.65 -19.08 0.93
CA THR A 200 11.21 -19.15 -0.43
C THR A 200 12.75 -19.07 -0.41
N ALA A 201 13.31 -18.28 0.51
CA ALA A 201 14.75 -18.15 0.71
C ALA A 201 15.38 -19.30 1.52
N GLY A 202 14.59 -20.31 1.93
CA GLY A 202 15.05 -21.44 2.74
C GLY A 202 15.25 -21.10 4.21
N ILE A 203 14.60 -20.04 4.72
CA ILE A 203 14.75 -19.54 6.10
C ILE A 203 13.43 -19.69 6.83
N GLU A 204 13.46 -20.26 8.05
CA GLU A 204 12.32 -20.26 8.97
C GLU A 204 12.47 -19.10 9.96
N PRO A 205 11.67 -18.01 9.84
CA PRO A 205 11.82 -16.87 10.72
C PRO A 205 11.20 -17.11 12.09
N THR A 206 11.76 -16.51 13.12
CA THR A 206 11.08 -16.30 14.41
C THR A 206 9.87 -15.37 14.16
N CYS A 207 8.72 -15.73 14.68
CA CYS A 207 7.49 -15.00 14.49
C CYS A 207 7.01 -14.39 15.79
N TRP A 208 6.96 -13.05 15.85
CA TRP A 208 6.37 -12.32 16.97
C TRP A 208 5.10 -11.60 16.53
N ASP A 209 4.15 -11.54 17.45
CA ASP A 209 2.90 -10.78 17.28
C ASP A 209 2.57 -10.07 18.59
N LEU A 210 1.29 -9.79 18.84
CA LEU A 210 0.85 -9.02 20.00
C LEU A 210 1.34 -9.60 21.36
N PRO A 211 1.31 -10.92 21.60
CA PRO A 211 1.78 -11.47 22.89
C PRO A 211 3.25 -11.15 23.19
N GLU A 212 4.13 -11.29 22.18
CA GLU A 212 5.56 -11.07 22.34
C GLU A 212 5.90 -9.57 22.42
N THR A 213 5.13 -8.72 21.72
CA THR A 213 5.37 -7.26 21.68
C THR A 213 4.79 -6.51 22.87
N GLN A 214 3.78 -7.07 23.57
CA GLN A 214 3.29 -6.51 24.83
C GLN A 214 4.35 -6.51 25.95
N ASN A 215 5.21 -7.52 25.98
CA ASN A 215 6.32 -7.64 26.92
C ASN A 215 7.63 -7.85 26.15
N LEU A 216 7.99 -6.85 25.34
CA LEU A 216 9.08 -6.93 24.39
C LEU A 216 10.42 -7.35 25.04
N ASP A 217 10.93 -8.53 24.68
CA ASP A 217 12.30 -8.96 24.97
C ASP A 217 13.26 -8.35 23.95
N ARG A 218 13.70 -7.11 24.23
CA ARG A 218 14.62 -6.39 23.34
C ARG A 218 15.98 -7.08 23.18
N PRO A 219 16.62 -7.60 24.22
CA PRO A 219 17.81 -8.41 24.07
C PRO A 219 17.62 -9.56 23.06
N ALA A 220 16.52 -10.33 23.16
CA ALA A 220 16.23 -11.40 22.22
C ALA A 220 16.02 -10.87 20.79
N LEU A 221 15.36 -9.71 20.60
CA LEU A 221 15.23 -9.07 19.30
C LEU A 221 16.60 -8.81 18.67
N LEU A 222 17.54 -8.23 19.43
CA LEU A 222 18.86 -7.84 18.95
C LEU A 222 19.79 -9.03 18.64
N THR A 223 19.42 -10.27 19.03
CA THR A 223 20.18 -11.48 18.68
C THR A 223 19.87 -12.03 17.29
N HIS A 224 18.80 -11.57 16.63
CA HIS A 224 18.53 -11.93 15.25
C HIS A 224 19.38 -11.10 14.30
N ASP A 225 19.70 -11.65 13.13
CA ASP A 225 20.51 -10.97 12.11
C ASP A 225 19.66 -10.04 11.23
N VAL A 226 18.40 -10.42 10.98
CA VAL A 226 17.44 -9.68 10.15
C VAL A 226 16.13 -9.44 10.91
N LEU A 227 15.60 -8.21 10.86
CA LEU A 227 14.29 -7.83 11.39
C LEU A 227 13.39 -7.32 10.26
N VAL A 228 12.18 -7.86 10.17
CA VAL A 228 11.12 -7.32 9.31
C VAL A 228 9.96 -6.85 10.19
N ASN A 229 9.72 -5.54 10.21
CA ASN A 229 8.57 -4.96 10.90
C ASN A 229 7.36 -4.88 9.97
N CYS A 230 6.27 -5.52 10.39
CA CYS A 230 4.97 -5.52 9.72
C CYS A 230 3.84 -4.92 10.59
N VAL A 231 4.19 -4.27 11.70
CA VAL A 231 3.24 -3.70 12.66
C VAL A 231 2.98 -2.24 12.36
N LEU A 232 1.75 -1.92 11.95
CA LEU A 232 1.22 -0.56 11.95
C LEU A 232 0.46 -0.35 13.27
N ALA A 233 1.06 0.38 14.21
CA ALA A 233 0.43 0.67 15.48
C ALA A 233 -0.74 1.65 15.30
N THR A 234 -1.86 1.39 15.99
CA THR A 234 -3.03 2.27 16.03
C THR A 234 -3.19 2.98 17.37
N THR A 235 -2.41 2.56 18.36
CA THR A 235 -2.29 3.17 19.68
C THR A 235 -0.80 3.22 20.06
N PRO A 236 -0.38 4.13 20.94
CA PRO A 236 1.00 4.20 21.38
C PRO A 236 1.46 2.88 22.01
N VAL A 237 2.58 2.35 21.50
CA VAL A 237 3.29 1.18 22.06
C VAL A 237 4.76 1.52 22.22
N PRO A 238 5.49 0.86 23.15
CA PRO A 238 6.93 1.05 23.27
C PRO A 238 7.64 0.71 21.96
N PRO A 239 8.61 1.53 21.51
CA PRO A 239 9.38 1.25 20.30
C PRO A 239 10.08 -0.12 20.37
N PHE A 240 10.08 -0.83 19.25
CA PHE A 240 10.78 -2.13 19.14
C PHE A 240 12.30 -1.92 19.05
N LEU A 241 12.76 -0.90 18.36
CA LEU A 241 14.15 -0.51 18.24
C LEU A 241 14.30 0.98 18.61
N ARG A 242 15.37 1.34 19.32
CA ARG A 242 15.67 2.69 19.80
C ARG A 242 17.10 3.07 19.43
N GLU A 243 17.40 4.36 19.40
CA GLU A 243 18.75 4.85 19.10
C GLU A 243 19.87 4.21 19.93
N PRO A 244 19.77 4.02 21.26
CA PRO A 244 20.81 3.32 22.00
C PRO A 244 21.05 1.87 21.59
N ASP A 245 20.05 1.22 21.01
CA ASP A 245 20.16 -0.15 20.53
C ASP A 245 21.03 -0.24 19.26
N LEU A 246 21.23 0.87 18.54
CA LEU A 246 22.05 0.95 17.32
C LEU A 246 23.56 0.75 17.63
N ASP A 247 24.00 1.23 18.78
CA ASP A 247 25.41 1.22 19.19
C ASP A 247 25.74 0.08 20.16
N ASP A 248 24.78 -0.85 20.44
CA ASP A 248 25.01 -1.98 21.30
C ASP A 248 26.06 -2.93 20.65
N PRO A 249 27.24 -3.11 21.27
CA PRO A 249 28.31 -3.91 20.68
C PRO A 249 27.97 -5.42 20.66
N THR A 250 26.95 -5.85 21.39
CA THR A 250 26.49 -7.24 21.43
C THR A 250 25.40 -7.54 20.39
N ARG A 251 24.89 -6.50 19.73
CA ARG A 251 23.86 -6.60 18.69
C ARG A 251 24.36 -7.45 17.51
N ARG A 252 23.57 -8.45 17.17
CA ARG A 252 23.73 -9.24 15.93
C ARG A 252 22.94 -8.65 14.75
N LEU A 253 21.88 -7.89 15.04
CA LEU A 253 21.00 -7.32 14.04
C LEU A 253 21.80 -6.43 13.06
N ARG A 254 21.74 -6.77 11.77
CA ARG A 254 22.47 -6.11 10.69
C ARG A 254 21.57 -5.54 9.60
N THR A 255 20.33 -6.07 9.48
CA THR A 255 19.40 -5.63 8.46
C THR A 255 18.01 -5.44 9.05
N VAL A 256 17.43 -4.28 8.85
CA VAL A 256 16.05 -3.94 9.24
C VAL A 256 15.26 -3.62 7.98
N SER A 257 14.12 -4.24 7.80
CA SER A 257 13.13 -3.84 6.82
C SER A 257 11.87 -3.36 7.53
N ASP A 258 11.57 -2.07 7.40
CA ASP A 258 10.32 -1.51 7.91
C ASP A 258 9.28 -1.42 6.78
N VAL A 259 8.33 -2.35 6.80
CA VAL A 259 7.26 -2.43 5.79
C VAL A 259 6.20 -1.35 5.99
N THR A 260 6.12 -0.77 7.18
CA THR A 260 5.09 0.21 7.52
C THR A 260 5.46 1.63 7.16
N CYS A 261 6.74 1.97 7.20
CA CYS A 261 7.28 3.29 6.86
C CYS A 261 6.56 4.45 7.58
N ASP A 262 6.21 4.28 8.86
CA ASP A 262 5.39 5.23 9.63
C ASP A 262 6.22 6.42 10.15
N VAL A 263 7.04 6.99 9.26
CA VAL A 263 8.00 8.07 9.56
C VAL A 263 7.29 9.31 10.06
N GLY A 264 7.80 9.89 11.16
CA GLY A 264 7.26 11.12 11.75
C GLY A 264 5.94 10.93 12.51
N SER A 265 5.38 9.73 12.54
CA SER A 265 4.22 9.40 13.34
C SER A 265 4.59 9.22 14.83
N PRO A 266 3.80 9.71 15.77
CA PRO A 266 3.97 9.40 17.19
C PRO A 266 3.73 7.92 17.52
N LEU A 267 3.21 7.14 16.56
CA LEU A 267 2.95 5.71 16.67
C LEU A 267 4.05 4.86 16.01
N ASN A 268 5.13 5.50 15.49
CA ASN A 268 6.23 4.77 14.87
C ASN A 268 6.91 3.84 15.88
N VAL A 269 6.94 2.55 15.56
CA VAL A 269 7.56 1.51 16.41
C VAL A 269 9.06 1.35 16.17
N LEU A 270 9.60 1.99 15.12
CA LEU A 270 11.02 2.02 14.77
C LEU A 270 11.52 3.47 14.60
N PRO A 271 11.49 4.32 15.65
CA PRO A 271 11.84 5.75 15.56
C PRO A 271 13.37 5.97 15.50
N VAL A 272 14.07 5.19 14.70
CA VAL A 272 15.53 5.21 14.51
C VAL A 272 15.93 5.78 13.14
N TYR A 273 14.97 6.29 12.40
CA TYR A 273 15.19 6.93 11.11
C TYR A 273 14.13 8.01 10.86
N ASP A 274 14.46 8.99 10.01
CA ASP A 274 13.70 10.22 9.78
C ASP A 274 13.14 10.40 8.37
N ARG A 275 13.47 9.47 7.46
CA ARG A 275 13.00 9.45 6.06
C ARG A 275 13.02 8.04 5.50
N THR A 276 12.11 7.77 4.57
CA THR A 276 12.07 6.53 3.78
C THR A 276 13.30 6.38 2.88
N THR A 277 13.53 5.16 2.43
CA THR A 277 14.46 4.85 1.34
C THR A 277 13.72 4.77 0.01
N GLU A 278 14.44 4.92 -1.09
CA GLU A 278 13.87 5.01 -2.42
C GLU A 278 14.37 3.85 -3.32
N TRP A 279 13.77 3.67 -4.48
CA TRP A 279 14.19 2.61 -5.41
C TRP A 279 15.60 2.77 -5.92
N ASP A 280 16.05 4.02 -6.10
CA ASP A 280 17.42 4.34 -6.56
C ASP A 280 18.45 4.17 -5.44
N ASP A 281 18.03 4.36 -4.18
CA ASP A 281 18.86 4.22 -2.98
C ASP A 281 18.06 3.43 -1.91
N PRO A 282 17.93 2.09 -2.10
CA PRO A 282 17.01 1.27 -1.30
C PRO A 282 17.50 0.97 0.13
N VAL A 283 18.76 1.26 0.42
CA VAL A 283 19.38 0.91 1.69
C VAL A 283 20.03 2.13 2.33
N ARG A 284 19.68 2.39 3.58
CA ARG A 284 20.32 3.43 4.41
C ARG A 284 21.07 2.78 5.54
N GLN A 285 22.34 3.09 5.69
CA GLN A 285 23.12 2.68 6.86
C GLN A 285 22.74 3.53 8.07
N LEU A 286 22.34 2.88 9.17
CA LEU A 286 21.99 3.51 10.45
C LEU A 286 23.15 3.52 11.45
N SER A 287 24.03 2.52 11.40
CA SER A 287 25.21 2.41 12.26
C SER A 287 26.36 1.74 11.52
N ASP A 288 27.59 2.16 11.83
CA ASP A 288 28.82 1.59 11.28
C ASP A 288 29.38 0.45 12.15
N ARG A 289 29.13 0.49 13.46
CA ARG A 289 29.78 -0.42 14.42
C ARG A 289 28.88 -0.81 15.60
N PRO A 290 28.29 -1.99 15.55
CA PRO A 290 28.25 -2.92 14.41
C PRO A 290 27.40 -2.34 13.25
N PRO A 291 27.63 -2.77 12.00
CA PRO A 291 26.86 -2.23 10.88
C PRO A 291 25.37 -2.57 11.01
N LEU A 292 24.52 -1.65 10.59
CA LEU A 292 23.07 -1.82 10.53
C LEU A 292 22.51 -1.08 9.33
N ASP A 293 21.87 -1.83 8.45
CA ASP A 293 21.22 -1.35 7.25
C ASP A 293 19.70 -1.30 7.42
N LEU A 294 19.07 -0.26 6.90
CA LEU A 294 17.62 -0.07 6.87
C LEU A 294 17.10 -0.07 5.46
N ILE A 295 16.00 -0.78 5.23
CA ILE A 295 15.14 -0.69 4.06
C ILE A 295 13.76 -0.21 4.55
N ALA A 296 13.29 0.93 4.04
CA ALA A 296 12.01 1.51 4.42
C ALA A 296 11.37 2.19 3.19
N ILE A 297 10.78 1.40 2.30
CA ILE A 297 10.25 1.86 1.01
C ILE A 297 8.72 1.91 1.06
N ASP A 298 8.14 3.10 0.90
CA ASP A 298 6.69 3.34 0.94
C ASP A 298 5.89 2.57 -0.14
N ASN A 299 6.49 2.33 -1.29
CA ASN A 299 5.78 1.76 -2.44
C ASN A 299 6.27 0.36 -2.84
N LEU A 300 6.65 -0.48 -1.87
CA LEU A 300 7.15 -1.84 -2.11
C LEU A 300 6.30 -2.65 -3.10
N PRO A 301 4.95 -2.76 -2.98
CA PRO A 301 4.16 -3.61 -3.87
C PRO A 301 4.23 -3.24 -5.36
N SER A 302 4.69 -2.04 -5.71
CA SER A 302 4.91 -1.64 -7.11
C SER A 302 6.12 -2.31 -7.77
N LEU A 303 6.97 -3.00 -6.99
CA LEU A 303 8.03 -3.85 -7.51
C LEU A 303 7.51 -5.20 -8.05
N LEU A 304 6.32 -5.66 -7.59
CA LEU A 304 5.58 -6.80 -8.13
C LEU A 304 4.20 -6.32 -8.62
N PRO A 305 4.15 -5.46 -9.65
CA PRO A 305 2.94 -4.72 -9.98
C PRO A 305 1.82 -5.61 -10.52
N ARG A 306 2.14 -6.71 -11.23
CA ARG A 306 1.15 -7.63 -11.77
C ARG A 306 0.48 -8.44 -10.68
N GLU A 307 1.25 -9.06 -9.81
CA GLU A 307 0.76 -9.87 -8.69
C GLU A 307 -0.02 -9.01 -7.69
N SER A 308 0.53 -7.86 -7.34
CA SER A 308 -0.11 -6.91 -6.43
C SER A 308 -1.44 -6.40 -6.96
N SER A 309 -1.50 -6.06 -8.26
CA SER A 309 -2.75 -5.62 -8.89
C SER A 309 -3.78 -6.73 -8.96
N THR A 310 -3.36 -7.96 -9.30
CA THR A 310 -4.27 -9.10 -9.42
C THR A 310 -4.95 -9.42 -8.10
N ASP A 311 -4.19 -9.51 -7.00
CA ASP A 311 -4.74 -9.77 -5.68
C ASP A 311 -5.63 -8.64 -5.18
N PHE A 312 -5.20 -7.38 -5.41
CA PHE A 312 -5.98 -6.22 -5.00
C PHE A 312 -7.28 -6.11 -5.77
N SER A 313 -7.24 -6.27 -7.08
CA SER A 313 -8.41 -6.23 -7.97
C SER A 313 -9.42 -7.31 -7.59
N ALA A 314 -8.97 -8.55 -7.37
CA ALA A 314 -9.84 -9.64 -6.94
C ALA A 314 -10.54 -9.35 -5.60
N ALA A 315 -9.85 -8.68 -4.67
CA ALA A 315 -10.43 -8.28 -3.38
C ALA A 315 -11.39 -7.08 -3.51
N LEU A 316 -11.12 -6.14 -4.44
CA LEU A 316 -11.94 -4.95 -4.65
C LEU A 316 -13.19 -5.22 -5.49
N LEU A 317 -13.11 -6.16 -6.44
CA LEU A 317 -14.17 -6.43 -7.42
C LEU A 317 -15.56 -6.67 -6.81
N PRO A 318 -15.74 -7.49 -5.74
CA PRO A 318 -17.06 -7.65 -5.12
C PRO A 318 -17.65 -6.33 -4.65
N GLN A 319 -16.80 -5.43 -4.11
CA GLN A 319 -17.23 -4.13 -3.63
C GLN A 319 -17.65 -3.19 -4.78
N LEU A 320 -16.96 -3.26 -5.92
CA LEU A 320 -17.34 -2.47 -7.10
C LEU A 320 -18.63 -2.96 -7.73
N LEU A 321 -18.89 -4.27 -7.73
CA LEU A 321 -20.16 -4.84 -8.22
C LEU A 321 -21.35 -4.47 -7.33
N GLU A 322 -21.10 -4.24 -6.03
CA GLU A 322 -22.10 -3.83 -5.03
C GLU A 322 -22.02 -2.32 -4.72
N PHE A 323 -21.48 -1.50 -5.62
CA PHE A 323 -21.15 -0.10 -5.35
C PHE A 323 -22.35 0.71 -4.83
N GLU A 324 -23.52 0.54 -5.43
CA GLU A 324 -24.73 1.30 -5.07
C GLU A 324 -25.48 0.71 -3.87
N THR A 325 -25.28 -0.57 -3.56
CA THR A 325 -26.03 -1.32 -2.55
C THR A 325 -25.19 -1.71 -1.34
N GLY A 326 -23.85 -1.69 -1.47
CA GLY A 326 -22.92 -2.16 -0.45
C GLY A 326 -22.71 -1.17 0.68
N GLY A 327 -22.95 -1.59 1.93
CA GLY A 327 -22.76 -0.76 3.12
C GLY A 327 -21.33 -0.28 3.35
N ALA A 328 -20.32 -0.91 2.75
CA ALA A 328 -18.93 -0.50 2.89
C ALA A 328 -18.65 0.88 2.28
N TRP A 329 -19.20 1.17 1.10
CA TRP A 329 -19.06 2.49 0.47
C TRP A 329 -19.84 3.58 1.21
N GLY A 330 -21.02 3.23 1.78
CA GLY A 330 -21.74 4.12 2.67
C GLY A 330 -20.90 4.54 3.87
N ARG A 331 -20.21 3.61 4.52
CA ARG A 331 -19.30 3.91 5.64
C ARG A 331 -18.13 4.82 5.21
N CYS A 332 -17.55 4.60 4.03
CA CYS A 332 -16.51 5.49 3.49
C CYS A 332 -17.04 6.92 3.29
N LEU A 333 -18.24 7.06 2.73
CA LEU A 333 -18.87 8.36 2.50
C LEU A 333 -19.21 9.06 3.82
N ASP A 334 -19.73 8.35 4.80
CA ASP A 334 -20.06 8.92 6.12
C ASP A 334 -18.79 9.37 6.87
N LEU A 335 -17.70 8.61 6.73
CA LEU A 335 -16.41 9.02 7.27
C LEU A 335 -15.89 10.30 6.60
N PHE A 336 -15.95 10.38 5.26
CA PHE A 336 -15.59 11.58 4.52
C PHE A 336 -16.39 12.80 4.98
N ARG A 337 -17.70 12.66 5.11
CA ARG A 337 -18.59 13.74 5.60
C ARG A 337 -18.24 14.17 7.02
N THR A 338 -17.99 13.20 7.90
CA THR A 338 -17.62 13.47 9.30
C THR A 338 -16.30 14.24 9.38
N LYS A 339 -15.27 13.78 8.68
CA LYS A 339 -13.96 14.43 8.67
C LYS A 339 -13.97 15.81 8.02
N SER A 340 -14.77 16.00 6.99
CA SER A 340 -14.96 17.31 6.37
C SER A 340 -15.65 18.30 7.32
N ARG A 341 -16.70 17.86 8.04
CA ARG A 341 -17.37 18.70 9.04
C ARG A 341 -16.46 19.08 10.22
N GLU A 342 -15.60 18.16 10.69
CA GLU A 342 -14.58 18.46 11.72
C GLU A 342 -13.67 19.62 11.32
N LEU A 343 -13.44 19.80 10.02
CA LEU A 343 -12.64 20.90 9.44
C LEU A 343 -13.46 22.13 9.02
N GLY A 344 -14.78 22.14 9.29
CA GLY A 344 -15.68 23.22 8.87
C GLY A 344 -15.93 23.26 7.36
N ILE A 345 -15.70 22.16 6.63
CA ILE A 345 -15.90 22.07 5.20
C ILE A 345 -17.35 21.62 4.92
N ALA A 346 -18.08 22.40 4.16
CA ALA A 346 -19.43 22.04 3.68
C ALA A 346 -19.30 20.93 2.62
N VAL A 347 -20.03 19.85 2.81
CA VAL A 347 -20.12 18.74 1.85
C VAL A 347 -21.58 18.40 1.60
N GLY A 348 -21.92 18.02 0.37
CA GLY A 348 -23.27 17.66 0.01
C GLY A 348 -23.83 16.47 0.79
N GLU A 349 -25.12 16.48 1.08
CA GLU A 349 -25.82 15.39 1.81
C GLU A 349 -26.29 14.25 0.87
N GLY A 350 -25.99 14.30 -0.43
CA GLY A 350 -26.41 13.28 -1.40
C GLY A 350 -26.00 11.86 -1.02
N GLU A 351 -26.91 10.89 -1.24
CA GLU A 351 -26.60 9.45 -1.07
C GLU A 351 -25.76 8.91 -2.25
N LEU A 352 -25.10 7.75 -2.04
CA LEU A 352 -24.43 7.00 -3.11
C LEU A 352 -25.49 6.48 -4.10
N GLY A 353 -26.02 7.11 -4.97
CA GLY A 353 -27.03 6.58 -5.90
C GLY A 353 -28.23 7.48 -6.18
N HIS A 354 -28.32 8.61 -5.53
CA HIS A 354 -29.38 9.60 -5.82
C HIS A 354 -28.78 10.82 -6.51
N VAL A 355 -28.71 10.78 -7.83
CA VAL A 355 -28.85 11.92 -8.75
C VAL A 355 -29.70 11.47 -9.91
#